data_b9de294c7976fd849a95ac14b8a5cf37
#
_entry.id   b9de294c7976fd849a95ac14b8a5cf37
#
_cell.length_a   1.000
_cell.length_b   1.000
_cell.length_c   1.000
_cell.angle_alpha   90.00
_cell.angle_beta   90.00
_cell.angle_gamma   90.00
#
_symmetry.space_group_name_H-M   'P 1'
#
loop_
_entity.id
_entity.type
_entity.pdbx_description
1 polymer ?
#
loop_
_entity_poly.entity_id
_entity_poly.type
_entity_poly.pdbx_seq_one_letter_code
_entity_poly.pdbx_strand_id
1 'polypeptide(L)'
;MASTLQLTSTVLPSGQLEIALVDQTLPPLGAHDVRIEVQATPINPSDIGLLFGAADLSTLRTRSDRPLPAIIADIPPQAMAGMASRLGQSLPVGNEGAGRVVQAGAAPEAQALLGQTVAMVGGGMYAQQRVLPASQCLALPDGTPAAAGASSFINPLTALGMVETMRREGHKALIHTAAASNLGQMLNRICQKE
;
A
#
# COMPACT_ATOMS: atom_id res chain seq x y z
N MET A 1 -10.53 14.44 -18.10
CA MET A 1 -10.62 13.50 -16.97
C MET A 1 -9.42 13.79 -16.07
N ALA A 2 -9.56 13.70 -14.75
CA ALA A 2 -8.43 13.91 -13.84
C ALA A 2 -7.47 12.72 -13.94
N SER A 3 -6.16 12.97 -13.84
CA SER A 3 -5.14 11.94 -13.82
C SER A 3 -4.26 12.05 -12.57
N THR A 4 -3.49 11.01 -12.30
CA THR A 4 -2.57 10.91 -11.17
C THR A 4 -1.30 10.20 -11.59
N LEU A 5 -0.16 10.63 -11.10
CA LEU A 5 1.05 9.82 -11.18
C LEU A 5 0.96 8.68 -10.17
N GLN A 6 1.24 7.47 -10.64
CA GLN A 6 1.22 6.25 -9.83
C GLN A 6 2.45 5.40 -10.11
N LEU A 7 3.02 4.81 -9.07
CA LEU A 7 4.10 3.84 -9.21
C LEU A 7 3.52 2.45 -9.49
N THR A 8 4.08 1.79 -10.50
CA THR A 8 3.69 0.41 -10.87
C THR A 8 4.91 -0.51 -10.95
N SER A 9 4.66 -1.80 -10.78
CA SER A 9 5.64 -2.87 -10.94
C SER A 9 5.15 -3.86 -11.98
N THR A 10 5.97 -4.15 -13.00
CA THR A 10 5.61 -5.00 -14.15
C THR A 10 6.70 -6.03 -14.40
N VAL A 11 6.32 -7.29 -14.48
CA VAL A 11 7.21 -8.37 -14.97
C VAL A 11 7.12 -8.39 -16.49
N LEU A 12 8.24 -8.11 -17.16
CA LEU A 12 8.30 -8.05 -18.62
C LEU A 12 8.58 -9.43 -19.22
N PRO A 13 8.07 -9.73 -20.44
CA PRO A 13 8.41 -10.96 -21.15
C PRO A 13 9.91 -11.15 -21.42
N SER A 14 10.68 -10.06 -21.40
CA SER A 14 12.14 -10.07 -21.53
C SER A 14 12.89 -10.66 -20.33
N GLY A 15 12.21 -11.08 -19.27
CA GLY A 15 12.84 -11.55 -18.02
C GLY A 15 13.32 -10.44 -17.12
N GLN A 16 12.68 -9.28 -17.17
CA GLN A 16 13.02 -8.11 -16.38
C GLN A 16 11.83 -7.67 -15.54
N LEU A 17 12.10 -7.06 -14.42
CA LEU A 17 11.12 -6.30 -13.64
C LEU A 17 11.27 -4.82 -13.97
N GLU A 18 10.19 -4.16 -14.32
CA GLU A 18 10.12 -2.72 -14.47
C GLU A 18 9.36 -2.09 -13.30
N ILE A 19 9.93 -1.05 -12.71
CA ILE A 19 9.24 -0.15 -11.78
C ILE A 19 9.17 1.21 -12.46
N ALA A 20 7.96 1.73 -12.69
CA ALA A 20 7.75 2.92 -13.48
C ALA A 20 6.71 3.85 -12.85
N LEU A 21 6.92 5.15 -12.97
CA LEU A 21 5.84 6.13 -12.84
C LEU A 21 4.99 6.09 -14.10
N VAL A 22 3.68 6.02 -13.91
CA VAL A 22 2.69 6.07 -15.00
C VAL A 22 1.68 7.18 -14.73
N ASP A 23 1.20 7.82 -15.78
CA ASP A 23 0.06 8.73 -15.71
C ASP A 23 -1.23 7.91 -15.84
N GLN A 24 -1.93 7.78 -14.73
CA GLN A 24 -3.13 6.95 -14.62
C GLN A 24 -4.37 7.84 -14.58
N THR A 25 -5.34 7.58 -15.46
CA THR A 25 -6.65 8.24 -15.38
C THR A 25 -7.37 7.80 -14.11
N LEU A 26 -7.83 8.76 -13.32
CA LEU A 26 -8.65 8.49 -12.14
C LEU A 26 -10.03 7.99 -12.58
N PRO A 27 -10.58 6.96 -11.89
CA PRO A 27 -11.95 6.55 -12.13
C PRO A 27 -12.94 7.69 -11.80
N PRO A 28 -14.13 7.70 -12.39
CA PRO A 28 -15.18 8.64 -12.00
C PRO A 28 -15.55 8.42 -10.53
N LEU A 29 -15.87 9.52 -9.84
CA LEU A 29 -16.27 9.48 -8.43
C LEU A 29 -17.70 8.93 -8.33
N GLY A 30 -17.87 7.77 -7.70
CA GLY A 30 -19.17 7.20 -7.37
C GLY A 30 -19.82 7.89 -6.16
N ALA A 31 -21.10 7.60 -5.88
CA ALA A 31 -21.83 8.22 -4.77
C ALA A 31 -21.18 7.94 -3.40
N HIS A 32 -20.63 6.74 -3.21
CA HIS A 32 -20.03 6.28 -1.96
C HIS A 32 -18.50 6.46 -1.92
N ASP A 33 -17.89 7.07 -2.95
CA ASP A 33 -16.45 7.18 -3.08
C ASP A 33 -15.95 8.53 -2.58
N VAL A 34 -14.68 8.53 -2.20
CA VAL A 34 -13.92 9.74 -1.90
C VAL A 34 -12.66 9.79 -2.76
N ARG A 35 -12.29 11.02 -3.19
CA ARG A 35 -10.99 11.28 -3.80
C ARG A 35 -10.05 11.85 -2.76
N ILE A 36 -8.88 11.25 -2.64
CA ILE A 36 -7.91 11.54 -1.60
C ILE A 36 -6.61 11.97 -2.25
N GLU A 37 -6.06 13.07 -1.80
CA GLU A 37 -4.67 13.46 -2.06
C GLU A 37 -3.79 12.71 -1.08
N VAL A 38 -2.99 11.77 -1.61
CA VAL A 38 -2.10 10.93 -0.79
C VAL A 38 -0.91 11.76 -0.32
N GLN A 39 -0.67 11.81 0.98
CA GLN A 39 0.38 12.60 1.60
C GLN A 39 1.49 11.76 2.23
N ALA A 40 1.17 10.54 2.64
CA ALA A 40 2.13 9.63 3.23
C ALA A 40 1.75 8.17 3.00
N THR A 41 2.76 7.34 2.76
CA THR A 41 2.62 5.87 2.65
C THR A 41 3.81 5.22 3.36
N PRO A 42 3.61 4.13 4.12
CA PRO A 42 4.72 3.37 4.65
C PRO A 42 5.36 2.49 3.58
N ILE A 43 6.53 1.94 3.88
CA ILE A 43 7.14 0.86 3.12
C ILE A 43 7.09 -0.39 4.01
N ASN A 44 6.13 -1.26 3.74
CA ASN A 44 6.01 -2.55 4.41
C ASN A 44 6.87 -3.61 3.68
N PRO A 45 7.32 -4.70 4.33
CA PRO A 45 7.99 -5.81 3.65
C PRO A 45 7.19 -6.39 2.48
N SER A 46 5.86 -6.42 2.57
CA SER A 46 4.96 -6.84 1.48
C SER A 46 4.99 -5.89 0.27
N ASP A 47 5.21 -4.59 0.49
CA ASP A 47 5.39 -3.63 -0.61
C ASP A 47 6.70 -3.88 -1.34
N ILE A 48 7.78 -4.21 -0.63
CA ILE A 48 9.08 -4.58 -1.22
C ILE A 48 8.93 -5.84 -2.08
N GLY A 49 8.18 -6.83 -1.59
CA GLY A 49 7.87 -8.05 -2.35
C GLY A 49 7.11 -7.76 -3.66
N LEU A 50 6.16 -6.83 -3.64
CA LEU A 50 5.44 -6.43 -4.83
C LEU A 50 6.31 -5.58 -5.77
N LEU A 51 7.10 -4.65 -5.21
CA LEU A 51 7.99 -3.78 -5.98
C LEU A 51 9.04 -4.59 -6.73
N PHE A 52 9.79 -5.41 -6.02
CA PHE A 52 11.00 -6.03 -6.57
C PHE A 52 10.83 -7.54 -6.86
N GLY A 53 9.92 -8.21 -6.15
CA GLY A 53 9.72 -9.64 -6.33
C GLY A 53 11.02 -10.44 -6.16
N ALA A 54 11.36 -11.20 -7.19
CA ALA A 54 12.58 -12.00 -7.27
C ALA A 54 13.67 -11.37 -8.17
N ALA A 55 13.59 -10.07 -8.47
CA ALA A 55 14.59 -9.40 -9.30
C ALA A 55 15.93 -9.26 -8.58
N ASP A 56 17.01 -9.38 -9.35
CA ASP A 56 18.36 -9.13 -8.86
C ASP A 56 18.64 -7.63 -8.83
N LEU A 57 18.61 -7.04 -7.65
CA LEU A 57 18.80 -5.58 -7.46
C LEU A 57 20.22 -5.11 -7.80
N SER A 58 21.21 -6.00 -7.91
CA SER A 58 22.56 -5.63 -8.36
C SER A 58 22.58 -5.24 -9.85
N THR A 59 21.54 -5.63 -10.61
CA THR A 59 21.36 -5.31 -12.04
C THR A 59 20.50 -4.08 -12.30
N LEU A 60 20.13 -3.35 -11.21
CA LEU A 60 19.24 -2.19 -11.29
C LEU A 60 19.82 -1.10 -12.18
N ARG A 61 19.03 -0.63 -13.13
CA ARG A 61 19.42 0.45 -14.05
C ARG A 61 18.24 1.32 -14.44
N THR A 62 18.52 2.56 -14.81
CA THR A 62 17.51 3.49 -15.31
C THR A 62 17.07 3.08 -16.72
N ARG A 63 15.79 3.24 -17.00
CA ARG A 63 15.20 3.09 -18.32
C ARG A 63 14.93 4.46 -18.93
N SER A 64 15.63 4.79 -20.02
CA SER A 64 15.61 6.13 -20.64
C SER A 64 14.63 6.27 -21.82
N ASP A 65 14.03 5.17 -22.28
CA ASP A 65 13.07 5.12 -23.40
C ASP A 65 11.61 5.40 -22.98
N ARG A 66 11.41 5.84 -21.74
CA ARG A 66 10.10 6.16 -21.18
C ARG A 66 9.95 7.68 -21.00
N PRO A 67 8.73 8.24 -21.19
CA PRO A 67 8.47 9.67 -20.94
C PRO A 67 8.51 10.02 -19.44
N LEU A 68 8.25 9.07 -18.57
CA LEU A 68 8.30 9.21 -17.11
C LEU A 68 9.40 8.31 -16.53
N PRO A 69 9.93 8.64 -15.36
CA PRO A 69 10.98 7.86 -14.71
C PRO A 69 10.63 6.38 -14.57
N ALA A 70 11.55 5.53 -14.97
CA ALA A 70 11.44 4.08 -14.82
C ALA A 70 12.82 3.47 -14.57
N ILE A 71 12.81 2.37 -13.82
CA ILE A 71 13.98 1.54 -13.56
C ILE A 71 13.66 0.09 -13.90
N ILE A 72 14.68 -0.67 -14.27
CA ILE A 72 14.55 -2.12 -14.54
C ILE A 72 15.63 -2.87 -13.77
N ALA A 73 15.32 -4.13 -13.43
CA ALA A 73 16.27 -5.11 -12.92
C ALA A 73 16.02 -6.46 -13.56
N ASP A 74 17.06 -7.29 -13.68
CA ASP A 74 16.92 -8.60 -14.30
C ASP A 74 16.33 -9.60 -13.30
N ILE A 75 15.46 -10.49 -13.78
CA ILE A 75 14.91 -11.59 -12.96
C ILE A 75 15.72 -12.84 -13.32
N PRO A 76 16.34 -13.52 -12.34
CA PRO A 76 17.04 -14.76 -12.58
C PRO A 76 16.13 -15.78 -13.29
N PRO A 77 16.59 -16.49 -14.36
CA PRO A 77 15.74 -17.38 -15.15
C PRO A 77 14.98 -18.42 -14.30
N GLN A 78 15.61 -18.94 -13.25
CA GLN A 78 14.98 -19.90 -12.33
C GLN A 78 13.83 -19.32 -11.51
N ALA A 79 13.78 -18.00 -11.35
CA ALA A 79 12.72 -17.30 -10.59
C ALA A 79 11.53 -16.90 -11.47
N MET A 80 11.69 -16.90 -12.80
CA MET A 80 10.63 -16.48 -13.73
C MET A 80 9.35 -17.32 -13.61
N ALA A 81 9.47 -18.62 -13.36
CA ALA A 81 8.30 -19.50 -13.18
C ALA A 81 7.42 -19.03 -12.01
N GLY A 82 8.02 -18.60 -10.89
CA GLY A 82 7.31 -18.06 -9.73
C GLY A 82 6.67 -16.68 -9.99
N MET A 83 7.08 -15.99 -11.04
CA MET A 83 6.55 -14.66 -11.41
C MET A 83 5.54 -14.73 -12.57
N ALA A 84 5.21 -15.93 -13.07
CA ALA A 84 4.39 -16.13 -14.27
C ALA A 84 3.00 -15.45 -14.17
N SER A 85 2.37 -15.46 -12.99
CA SER A 85 1.07 -14.84 -12.76
C SER A 85 1.09 -13.30 -12.88
N ARG A 86 2.27 -12.69 -12.85
CA ARG A 86 2.46 -11.22 -12.96
C ARG A 86 2.92 -10.79 -14.36
N LEU A 87 3.16 -11.75 -15.25
CA LEU A 87 3.75 -11.46 -16.55
C LEU A 87 2.88 -10.51 -17.38
N GLY A 88 3.46 -9.39 -17.79
CA GLY A 88 2.78 -8.35 -18.58
C GLY A 88 1.76 -7.53 -17.81
N GLN A 89 1.56 -7.78 -16.51
CA GLN A 89 0.63 -7.01 -15.70
C GLN A 89 1.35 -5.84 -15.02
N SER A 90 0.89 -4.61 -15.30
CA SER A 90 1.34 -3.40 -14.59
C SER A 90 0.55 -3.27 -13.30
N LEU A 91 1.11 -3.74 -12.20
CA LEU A 91 0.46 -3.77 -10.90
C LEU A 91 0.77 -2.49 -10.10
N PRO A 92 -0.25 -1.76 -9.62
CA PRO A 92 -0.05 -0.64 -8.72
C PRO A 92 0.50 -1.10 -7.38
N VAL A 93 1.36 -0.30 -6.76
CA VAL A 93 2.06 -0.65 -5.53
C VAL A 93 1.66 0.23 -4.35
N GLY A 94 1.96 -0.22 -3.12
CA GLY A 94 1.59 0.43 -1.86
C GLY A 94 0.29 -0.13 -1.29
N ASN A 95 0.35 -0.76 -0.09
CA ASN A 95 -0.79 -1.45 0.49
C ASN A 95 -1.70 -0.52 1.29
N GLU A 96 -1.12 0.47 1.96
CA GLU A 96 -1.81 1.42 2.82
C GLU A 96 -1.19 2.82 2.72
N GLY A 97 -1.87 3.82 3.23
CA GLY A 97 -1.40 5.20 3.24
C GLY A 97 -2.34 6.13 4.00
N ALA A 98 -2.02 7.40 4.01
CA ALA A 98 -2.89 8.44 4.54
C ALA A 98 -2.83 9.70 3.68
N GLY A 99 -3.91 10.48 3.72
CA GLY A 99 -4.01 11.70 2.96
C GLY A 99 -5.29 12.46 3.25
N ARG A 100 -5.49 13.57 2.55
CA ARG A 100 -6.64 14.45 2.72
C ARG A 100 -7.73 14.13 1.70
N VAL A 101 -8.96 13.99 2.14
CA VAL A 101 -10.12 13.89 1.26
C VAL A 101 -10.39 15.25 0.62
N VAL A 102 -10.25 15.33 -0.70
CA VAL A 102 -10.40 16.56 -1.48
C VAL A 102 -11.71 16.62 -2.27
N GLN A 103 -12.37 15.47 -2.44
CA GLN A 103 -13.69 15.37 -3.07
C GLN A 103 -14.44 14.16 -2.53
N ALA A 104 -15.76 14.26 -2.41
CA ALA A 104 -16.62 13.19 -1.93
C ALA A 104 -17.84 13.02 -2.84
N GLY A 105 -18.28 11.78 -2.99
CA GLY A 105 -19.56 11.45 -3.62
C GLY A 105 -20.76 11.89 -2.77
N ALA A 106 -21.96 11.75 -3.30
CA ALA A 106 -23.16 12.31 -2.69
C ALA A 106 -23.67 11.56 -1.44
N ALA A 107 -23.17 10.35 -1.16
CA ALA A 107 -23.60 9.56 -0.03
C ALA A 107 -23.14 10.18 1.30
N PRO A 108 -23.94 10.10 2.39
CA PRO A 108 -23.65 10.76 3.67
C PRO A 108 -22.31 10.36 4.26
N GLU A 109 -21.93 9.08 4.20
CA GLU A 109 -20.65 8.58 4.71
C GLU A 109 -19.44 9.11 3.93
N ALA A 110 -19.58 9.33 2.62
CA ALA A 110 -18.53 9.95 1.82
C ALA A 110 -18.42 11.45 2.15
N GLN A 111 -19.55 12.15 2.23
CA GLN A 111 -19.61 13.57 2.60
C GLN A 111 -19.05 13.84 3.99
N ALA A 112 -19.25 12.93 4.94
CA ALA A 112 -18.70 13.07 6.29
C ALA A 112 -17.18 13.09 6.33
N LEU A 113 -16.51 12.52 5.32
CA LEU A 113 -15.05 12.49 5.22
C LEU A 113 -14.46 13.69 4.47
N LEU A 114 -15.27 14.52 3.82
CA LEU A 114 -14.78 15.64 3.01
C LEU A 114 -13.94 16.60 3.86
N GLY A 115 -12.71 16.89 3.40
CA GLY A 115 -11.76 17.75 4.11
C GLY A 115 -11.04 17.09 5.28
N GLN A 116 -11.37 15.85 5.64
CA GLN A 116 -10.71 15.11 6.70
C GLN A 116 -9.37 14.51 6.26
N THR A 117 -8.46 14.31 7.21
CA THR A 117 -7.30 13.43 7.02
C THR A 117 -7.72 12.00 7.32
N VAL A 118 -7.49 11.10 6.39
CA VAL A 118 -7.89 9.70 6.51
C VAL A 118 -6.69 8.77 6.32
N ALA A 119 -6.70 7.65 7.04
CA ALA A 119 -5.88 6.50 6.69
C ALA A 119 -6.65 5.63 5.71
N MET A 120 -5.94 4.94 4.80
CA MET A 120 -6.51 4.18 3.69
C MET A 120 -5.89 2.80 3.57
N VAL A 121 -6.70 1.84 3.14
CA VAL A 121 -6.27 0.50 2.71
C VAL A 121 -6.94 0.18 1.36
N GLY A 122 -6.35 -0.71 0.58
CA GLY A 122 -6.94 -1.14 -0.71
C GLY A 122 -5.96 -1.20 -1.87
N GLY A 123 -4.67 -0.99 -1.62
CA GLY A 123 -3.60 -1.08 -2.61
C GLY A 123 -3.45 0.15 -3.51
N GLY A 124 -2.32 0.20 -4.22
CA GLY A 124 -2.01 1.29 -5.16
C GLY A 124 -1.77 2.65 -4.51
N MET A 125 -1.29 2.67 -3.27
CA MET A 125 -1.14 3.91 -2.50
C MET A 125 0.10 4.73 -2.87
N TYR A 126 1.06 4.16 -3.63
CA TYR A 126 2.18 4.95 -4.17
C TYR A 126 1.70 5.74 -5.39
N ALA A 127 0.79 6.66 -5.13
CA ALA A 127 0.15 7.55 -6.10
C ALA A 127 -0.07 8.94 -5.51
N GLN A 128 -0.21 9.96 -6.34
CA GLN A 128 -0.53 11.31 -5.86
C GLN A 128 -1.99 11.40 -5.39
N GLN A 129 -2.89 10.72 -6.07
CA GLN A 129 -4.32 10.69 -5.72
C GLN A 129 -4.90 9.29 -5.85
N ARG A 130 -5.92 9.00 -5.02
CA ARG A 130 -6.70 7.76 -5.07
C ARG A 130 -8.19 8.08 -5.02
N VAL A 131 -8.99 7.28 -5.73
CA VAL A 131 -10.44 7.21 -5.56
C VAL A 131 -10.76 5.88 -4.92
N LEU A 132 -11.41 5.90 -3.77
CA LEU A 132 -11.71 4.72 -2.94
C LEU A 132 -13.11 4.84 -2.35
N PRO A 133 -13.80 3.71 -2.08
CA PRO A 133 -14.99 3.72 -1.25
C PRO A 133 -14.70 4.31 0.14
N ALA A 134 -15.62 5.12 0.67
CA ALA A 134 -15.50 5.70 2.01
C ALA A 134 -15.28 4.63 3.11
N SER A 135 -15.83 3.42 2.90
CA SER A 135 -15.65 2.27 3.81
C SER A 135 -14.21 1.74 3.91
N GLN A 136 -13.33 2.11 2.98
CA GLN A 136 -11.89 1.78 3.01
C GLN A 136 -11.05 2.89 3.66
N CYS A 137 -11.70 3.90 4.21
CA CYS A 137 -11.06 5.05 4.83
C CYS A 137 -11.39 5.11 6.32
N LEU A 138 -10.38 5.36 7.14
CA LEU A 138 -10.52 5.62 8.57
C LEU A 138 -10.21 7.09 8.83
N ALA A 139 -11.20 7.86 9.28
CA ALA A 139 -10.97 9.23 9.70
C ALA A 139 -9.97 9.27 10.88
N LEU A 140 -8.93 10.07 10.74
CA LEU A 140 -7.95 10.26 11.81
C LEU A 140 -8.43 11.37 12.76
N PRO A 141 -8.07 11.34 14.05
CA PRO A 141 -8.35 12.42 14.97
C PRO A 141 -7.84 13.77 14.46
N ASP A 142 -8.56 14.84 14.76
CA ASP A 142 -8.19 16.19 14.35
C ASP A 142 -6.75 16.53 14.73
N GLY A 143 -6.03 17.16 13.81
CA GLY A 143 -4.63 17.52 14.00
C GLY A 143 -3.63 16.38 13.82
N THR A 144 -4.08 15.14 13.53
CA THR A 144 -3.17 14.02 13.25
C THR A 144 -2.54 14.21 11.85
N PRO A 145 -1.21 14.32 11.73
CA PRO A 145 -0.57 14.43 10.43
C PRO A 145 -0.68 13.10 9.66
N ALA A 146 -0.81 13.16 8.35
CA ALA A 146 -0.92 11.97 7.50
C ALA A 146 0.23 10.96 7.72
N ALA A 147 1.45 11.46 7.95
CA ALA A 147 2.61 10.60 8.23
C ALA A 147 2.41 9.72 9.47
N ALA A 148 1.72 10.20 10.51
CA ALA A 148 1.42 9.42 11.71
C ALA A 148 0.31 8.38 11.46
N GLY A 149 -0.62 8.67 10.55
CA GLY A 149 -1.73 7.78 10.20
C GLY A 149 -1.44 6.79 9.08
N ALA A 150 -0.33 6.94 8.36
CA ALA A 150 -0.05 6.16 7.15
C ALA A 150 0.06 4.64 7.38
N SER A 151 0.46 4.21 8.59
CA SER A 151 0.59 2.79 8.98
C SER A 151 -0.54 2.33 9.91
N SER A 152 -1.79 2.71 9.64
CA SER A 152 -2.91 2.42 10.54
C SER A 152 -3.58 1.07 10.30
N PHE A 153 -3.28 0.37 9.20
CA PHE A 153 -3.97 -0.87 8.83
C PHE A 153 -3.08 -2.11 8.89
N ILE A 154 -2.02 -2.19 8.09
CA ILE A 154 -1.31 -3.46 7.87
C ILE A 154 -0.70 -4.00 9.16
N ASN A 155 0.17 -3.25 9.81
CA ASN A 155 0.85 -3.71 11.02
C ASN A 155 -0.09 -3.79 12.24
N PRO A 156 -0.96 -2.80 12.53
CA PRO A 156 -1.90 -2.88 13.65
C PRO A 156 -2.87 -4.04 13.55
N LEU A 157 -3.49 -4.27 12.38
CA LEU A 157 -4.43 -5.38 12.19
C LEU A 157 -3.73 -6.74 12.25
N THR A 158 -2.49 -6.83 11.75
CA THR A 158 -1.69 -8.04 11.87
C THR A 158 -1.38 -8.35 13.34
N ALA A 159 -0.98 -7.35 14.12
CA ALA A 159 -0.69 -7.52 15.54
C ALA A 159 -1.94 -7.95 16.33
N LEU A 160 -3.08 -7.29 16.09
CA LEU A 160 -4.38 -7.67 16.68
C LEU A 160 -4.78 -9.09 16.27
N GLY A 161 -4.66 -9.43 14.98
CA GLY A 161 -4.97 -10.76 14.47
C GLY A 161 -4.15 -11.86 15.13
N MET A 162 -2.85 -11.61 15.39
CA MET A 162 -1.99 -12.56 16.12
C MET A 162 -2.50 -12.81 17.54
N VAL A 163 -2.86 -11.76 18.28
CA VAL A 163 -3.38 -11.88 19.65
C VAL A 163 -4.74 -12.57 19.66
N GLU A 164 -5.66 -12.17 18.79
CA GLU A 164 -6.98 -12.78 18.69
C GLU A 164 -6.92 -14.26 18.26
N THR A 165 -6.04 -14.62 17.35
CA THR A 165 -5.83 -16.02 16.95
C THR A 165 -5.30 -16.84 18.14
N MET A 166 -4.28 -16.32 18.84
CA MET A 166 -3.74 -16.95 20.04
C MET A 166 -4.84 -17.27 21.05
N ARG A 167 -5.73 -16.30 21.32
CA ARG A 167 -6.84 -16.47 22.27
C ARG A 167 -7.88 -17.49 21.81
N ARG A 168 -8.32 -17.40 20.56
CA ARG A 168 -9.33 -18.28 19.97
C ARG A 168 -8.89 -19.74 19.96
N GLU A 169 -7.59 -19.96 19.75
CA GLU A 169 -6.99 -21.31 19.74
C GLU A 169 -6.58 -21.79 21.15
N GLY A 170 -6.80 -21.00 22.20
CA GLY A 170 -6.50 -21.35 23.59
C GLY A 170 -5.01 -21.34 23.95
N HIS A 171 -4.18 -20.73 23.13
CA HIS A 171 -2.75 -20.56 23.43
C HIS A 171 -2.52 -19.48 24.47
N LYS A 172 -1.55 -19.69 25.37
CA LYS A 172 -1.23 -18.79 26.49
C LYS A 172 0.00 -17.92 26.22
N ALA A 173 0.70 -18.17 25.14
CA ALA A 173 1.93 -17.46 24.80
C ALA A 173 2.07 -17.32 23.28
N LEU A 174 2.69 -16.22 22.85
CA LEU A 174 3.02 -15.91 21.45
C LEU A 174 4.52 -15.66 21.34
N ILE A 175 5.15 -16.29 20.36
CA ILE A 175 6.56 -16.05 20.03
C ILE A 175 6.63 -15.28 18.73
N HIS A 176 7.37 -14.15 18.75
CA HIS A 176 7.57 -13.31 17.58
C HIS A 176 9.08 -13.13 17.31
N THR A 177 9.56 -13.61 16.15
CA THR A 177 10.99 -13.62 15.81
C THR A 177 11.55 -12.26 15.40
N ALA A 178 10.67 -11.30 15.04
CA ALA A 178 11.04 -9.93 14.63
C ALA A 178 10.53 -8.88 15.63
N ALA A 179 10.75 -9.08 16.94
CA ALA A 179 10.19 -8.25 18.01
C ALA A 179 10.58 -6.77 17.95
N ALA A 180 11.72 -6.44 17.36
CA ALA A 180 12.18 -5.05 17.17
C ALA A 180 11.55 -4.35 15.95
N SER A 181 10.85 -5.07 15.08
CA SER A 181 10.13 -4.49 13.94
C SER A 181 8.94 -3.62 14.40
N ASN A 182 8.43 -2.77 13.51
CA ASN A 182 7.23 -1.96 13.80
C ASN A 182 6.07 -2.82 14.28
N LEU A 183 5.79 -3.92 13.60
CA LEU A 183 4.76 -4.88 13.99
C LEU A 183 5.05 -5.49 15.36
N GLY A 184 6.29 -5.93 15.62
CA GLY A 184 6.69 -6.52 16.90
C GLY A 184 6.53 -5.55 18.06
N GLN A 185 6.89 -4.28 17.89
CA GLN A 185 6.67 -3.24 18.89
C GLN A 185 5.18 -2.98 19.16
N MET A 186 4.33 -2.97 18.12
CA MET A 186 2.87 -2.84 18.27
C MET A 186 2.30 -4.05 19.03
N LEU A 187 2.71 -5.27 18.64
CA LEU A 187 2.31 -6.50 19.31
C LEU A 187 2.66 -6.49 20.80
N ASN A 188 3.90 -6.12 21.15
CA ASN A 188 4.32 -5.99 22.54
C ASN A 188 3.45 -5.01 23.32
N ARG A 189 3.13 -3.84 22.74
CA ARG A 189 2.28 -2.84 23.39
C ARG A 189 0.84 -3.35 23.62
N ILE A 190 0.30 -4.15 22.70
CA ILE A 190 -1.02 -4.77 22.86
C ILE A 190 -0.95 -5.76 24.03
N CYS A 191 0.00 -6.70 24.01
CA CYS A 191 0.16 -7.71 25.05
C CYS A 191 0.45 -7.15 26.46
N GLN A 192 0.99 -5.92 26.57
CA GLN A 192 1.24 -5.27 27.87
C GLN A 192 0.02 -4.57 28.44
N LYS A 193 -1.00 -4.28 27.63
CA LYS A 193 -2.21 -3.58 28.05
C LYS A 193 -3.34 -4.52 28.45
N GLU A 194 -3.19 -5.77 28.20
CA GLU A 194 -4.18 -6.84 28.41
C GLU A 194 -3.75 -7.83 29.48
#